data_4236b2fd1c5513b92bee843c9e4a74ae
#
_entry.id   4236b2fd1c5513b92bee843c9e4a74ae
#
_cell.length_a   1.000
_cell.length_b   1.000
_cell.length_c   1.000
_cell.angle_alpha   90.00
_cell.angle_beta   90.00
_cell.angle_gamma   90.00
#
_symmetry.space_group_name_H-M   'P 1'
#
loop_
_entity.id
_entity.type
_entity.pdbx_description
1 polymer ?
#
loop_
_entity_poly.entity_id
_entity_poly.type
_entity_poly.pdbx_seq_one_letter_code
_entity_poly.pdbx_strand_id
1 'polypeptide(L)'
;MFGGDPLLRLTLELLRPRLGRFLLAAALGVLSLGSALALAGISAWLITRAWQMPPVLDLTVAVVAVRALGISRGVLGYCQRLASHDSALRAAANARTGLYRKLADAPPDEAMRVPSGELVARLGPAVDELADVLVRALLPIVVAAVLGCAAVGVIAVISPAAALVLAVCLFVAGVLAPAVAARAAHASETVAVEHRSQRDTASMLALEHAPELRVSGRVAEV
;
A
#
# COMPACT_ATOMS: atom_id res chain seq x y z
N MET A 1 -0.40 -14.47 -21.31
CA MET A 1 0.05 -15.71 -20.68
C MET A 1 0.67 -15.30 -19.36
N PHE A 2 -0.19 -15.07 -18.32
CA PHE A 2 0.22 -14.60 -16.98
C PHE A 2 0.68 -15.83 -16.19
N GLY A 3 1.96 -16.15 -16.27
CA GLY A 3 2.61 -17.06 -15.34
C GLY A 3 2.61 -16.38 -13.98
N GLY A 4 1.84 -16.94 -13.04
CA GLY A 4 1.66 -16.33 -11.72
C GLY A 4 2.99 -16.14 -11.01
N ASP A 5 3.37 -14.89 -10.81
CA ASP A 5 4.54 -14.50 -10.05
C ASP A 5 4.54 -15.21 -8.70
N PRO A 6 5.63 -15.90 -8.34
CA PRO A 6 5.73 -16.60 -7.06
C PRO A 6 5.47 -15.66 -5.87
N LEU A 7 5.73 -14.37 -6.02
CA LEU A 7 5.43 -13.32 -5.04
C LEU A 7 3.93 -13.14 -4.84
N LEU A 8 3.12 -13.17 -5.92
CA LEU A 8 1.65 -13.07 -5.83
C LEU A 8 1.03 -14.29 -5.13
N ARG A 9 1.57 -15.49 -5.35
CA ARG A 9 1.12 -16.69 -4.64
C ARG A 9 1.48 -16.64 -3.17
N LEU A 10 2.69 -16.21 -2.85
CA LEU A 10 3.17 -16.06 -1.48
C LEU A 10 2.36 -15.02 -0.70
N THR A 11 2.06 -13.87 -1.34
CA THR A 11 1.21 -12.83 -0.74
C THR A 11 -0.23 -13.31 -0.55
N LEU A 12 -0.79 -14.09 -1.48
CA LEU A 12 -2.12 -14.66 -1.34
C LEU A 12 -2.19 -15.75 -0.26
N GLU A 13 -1.16 -16.58 -0.12
CA GLU A 13 -1.07 -17.56 0.97
C GLU A 13 -0.92 -16.91 2.34
N LEU A 14 -0.16 -15.83 2.46
CA LEU A 14 -0.04 -15.02 3.68
C LEU A 14 -1.32 -14.28 4.02
N LEU A 15 -2.14 -13.93 3.02
CA LEU A 15 -3.45 -13.27 3.17
C LEU A 15 -4.59 -14.22 3.54
N ARG A 16 -4.52 -15.49 3.12
CA ARG A 16 -5.61 -16.47 3.28
C ARG A 16 -6.22 -16.53 4.69
N PRO A 17 -5.46 -16.52 5.79
CA PRO A 17 -6.06 -16.60 7.13
C PRO A 17 -6.73 -15.30 7.60
N ARG A 18 -6.68 -14.19 6.81
CA ARG A 18 -7.10 -12.84 7.25
C ARG A 18 -7.84 -12.01 6.22
N LEU A 19 -8.35 -12.65 5.18
CA LEU A 19 -9.18 -12.00 4.15
C LEU A 19 -10.27 -11.11 4.77
N GLY A 20 -10.88 -11.52 5.87
CA GLY A 20 -11.91 -10.74 6.54
C GLY A 20 -11.43 -9.38 7.05
N ARG A 21 -10.21 -9.28 7.60
CA ARG A 21 -9.67 -8.01 8.08
C ARG A 21 -9.18 -7.11 6.95
N PHE A 22 -8.57 -7.70 5.94
CA PHE A 22 -8.20 -6.98 4.73
C PHE A 22 -9.44 -6.42 4.04
N LEU A 23 -10.51 -7.22 3.91
CA LEU A 23 -11.79 -6.78 3.37
C LEU A 23 -12.43 -5.69 4.22
N LEU A 24 -12.33 -5.78 5.56
CA LEU A 24 -12.79 -4.72 6.45
C LEU A 24 -12.03 -3.40 6.20
N ALA A 25 -10.70 -3.45 6.13
CA ALA A 25 -9.88 -2.27 5.83
C ALA A 25 -10.20 -1.71 4.44
N ALA A 26 -10.39 -2.56 3.43
CA ALA A 26 -10.78 -2.17 2.08
C ALA A 26 -12.19 -1.54 2.07
N ALA A 27 -13.17 -2.14 2.74
CA ALA A 27 -14.51 -1.60 2.86
C ALA A 27 -14.54 -0.23 3.54
N LEU A 28 -13.79 -0.07 4.65
CA LEU A 28 -13.64 1.22 5.31
C LEU A 28 -12.98 2.26 4.40
N GLY A 29 -12.00 1.86 3.59
CA GLY A 29 -11.37 2.71 2.59
C GLY A 29 -12.33 3.14 1.48
N VAL A 30 -13.11 2.21 0.94
CA VAL A 30 -14.15 2.48 -0.05
C VAL A 30 -15.20 3.43 0.52
N LEU A 31 -15.66 3.21 1.75
CA LEU A 31 -16.64 4.07 2.40
C LEU A 31 -16.07 5.46 2.68
N SER A 32 -14.82 5.57 3.11
CA SER A 32 -14.16 6.85 3.39
C SER A 32 -14.00 7.69 2.12
N LEU A 33 -13.38 7.13 1.09
CA LEU A 33 -13.18 7.83 -0.19
C LEU A 33 -14.48 7.97 -0.98
N GLY A 34 -15.39 7.01 -0.86
CA GLY A 34 -16.75 7.11 -1.40
C GLY A 34 -17.52 8.27 -0.79
N SER A 35 -17.40 8.48 0.53
CA SER A 35 -17.96 9.66 1.20
C SER A 35 -17.38 10.96 0.67
N ALA A 36 -16.07 10.99 0.32
CA ALA A 36 -15.44 12.16 -0.29
C ALA A 36 -15.95 12.43 -1.71
N LEU A 37 -16.14 11.39 -2.53
CA LEU A 37 -16.73 11.51 -3.87
C LEU A 37 -18.18 11.94 -3.81
N ALA A 38 -18.98 11.34 -2.92
CA ALA A 38 -20.37 11.73 -2.72
C ALA A 38 -20.50 13.17 -2.22
N LEU A 39 -19.59 13.60 -1.32
CA LEU A 39 -19.50 14.98 -0.85
C LEU A 39 -19.27 15.94 -2.03
N ALA A 40 -18.31 15.64 -2.91
CA ALA A 40 -18.03 16.46 -4.08
C ALA A 40 -19.23 16.52 -5.03
N GLY A 41 -19.87 15.38 -5.29
CA GLY A 41 -21.07 15.31 -6.15
C GLY A 41 -22.26 16.08 -5.59
N ILE A 42 -22.58 15.89 -4.31
CA ILE A 42 -23.69 16.62 -3.65
C ILE A 42 -23.37 18.10 -3.56
N SER A 43 -22.13 18.50 -3.30
CA SER A 43 -21.73 19.91 -3.28
C SER A 43 -21.89 20.56 -4.66
N ALA A 44 -21.46 19.89 -5.72
CA ALA A 44 -21.64 20.37 -7.09
C ALA A 44 -23.13 20.50 -7.45
N TRP A 45 -23.93 19.49 -7.12
CA TRP A 45 -25.38 19.52 -7.30
C TRP A 45 -26.03 20.66 -6.50
N LEU A 46 -25.61 20.86 -5.25
CA LEU A 46 -26.14 21.90 -4.39
C LEU A 46 -25.87 23.30 -4.97
N ILE A 47 -24.66 23.53 -5.50
CA ILE A 47 -24.28 24.82 -6.12
C ILE A 47 -25.15 25.07 -7.36
N THR A 48 -25.31 24.08 -8.24
CA THR A 48 -26.14 24.23 -9.44
C THR A 48 -27.60 24.42 -9.11
N ARG A 49 -28.12 23.74 -8.08
CA ARG A 49 -29.50 23.86 -7.65
C ARG A 49 -29.77 25.18 -6.96
N ALA A 50 -28.85 25.67 -6.12
CA ALA A 50 -28.97 26.95 -5.42
C ALA A 50 -29.07 28.13 -6.40
N TRP A 51 -28.41 28.06 -7.57
CA TRP A 51 -28.51 29.07 -8.60
C TRP A 51 -29.93 29.24 -9.17
N GLN A 52 -30.75 28.20 -9.09
CA GLN A 52 -32.16 28.24 -9.51
C GLN A 52 -33.10 28.92 -8.48
N MET A 53 -32.55 29.38 -7.35
CA MET A 53 -33.29 30.06 -6.25
C MET A 53 -34.49 29.24 -5.70
N PRO A 54 -34.33 27.93 -5.41
CA PRO A 54 -35.39 27.12 -4.83
C PRO A 54 -35.66 27.53 -3.38
N PRO A 55 -36.83 27.14 -2.81
CA PRO A 55 -37.09 27.33 -1.38
C PRO A 55 -35.97 26.70 -0.53
N VAL A 56 -35.55 27.39 0.53
CA VAL A 56 -34.43 26.96 1.40
C VAL A 56 -34.66 25.56 1.99
N LEU A 57 -35.90 25.21 2.25
CA LEU A 57 -36.29 23.89 2.76
C LEU A 57 -35.87 22.73 1.84
N ASP A 58 -35.90 22.92 0.53
CA ASP A 58 -35.53 21.89 -0.45
C ASP A 58 -34.03 21.56 -0.43
N LEU A 59 -33.20 22.52 0.05
CA LEU A 59 -31.75 22.33 0.14
C LEU A 59 -31.29 21.78 1.49
N THR A 60 -32.15 21.76 2.50
CA THR A 60 -31.79 21.40 3.88
C THR A 60 -31.23 19.98 3.97
N VAL A 61 -31.85 19.03 3.28
CA VAL A 61 -31.41 17.63 3.27
C VAL A 61 -30.01 17.49 2.69
N ALA A 62 -29.73 18.19 1.59
CA ALA A 62 -28.41 18.18 0.96
C ALA A 62 -27.34 18.82 1.85
N VAL A 63 -27.66 19.91 2.55
CA VAL A 63 -26.74 20.55 3.50
C VAL A 63 -26.39 19.63 4.66
N VAL A 64 -27.39 18.91 5.20
CA VAL A 64 -27.17 17.93 6.27
C VAL A 64 -26.33 16.75 5.74
N ALA A 65 -26.62 16.28 4.52
CA ALA A 65 -25.85 15.20 3.89
C ALA A 65 -24.37 15.58 3.69
N VAL A 66 -24.09 16.81 3.24
CA VAL A 66 -22.72 17.34 3.10
C VAL A 66 -21.96 17.31 4.43
N ARG A 67 -22.62 17.75 5.53
CA ARG A 67 -22.01 17.70 6.87
C ARG A 67 -21.76 16.26 7.33
N ALA A 68 -22.75 15.39 7.16
CA ALA A 68 -22.64 13.98 7.53
C ALA A 68 -21.51 13.29 6.76
N LEU A 69 -21.41 13.50 5.45
CA LEU A 69 -20.35 12.92 4.61
C LEU A 69 -18.97 13.48 4.96
N GLY A 70 -18.87 14.77 5.31
CA GLY A 70 -17.62 15.37 5.77
C GLY A 70 -17.10 14.73 7.05
N ILE A 71 -17.96 14.47 8.02
CA ILE A 71 -17.61 13.78 9.27
C ILE A 71 -17.28 12.31 8.99
N SER A 72 -18.13 11.63 8.21
CA SER A 72 -17.97 10.21 7.87
C SER A 72 -16.64 9.92 7.18
N ARG A 73 -16.23 10.78 6.22
CA ARG A 73 -14.93 10.68 5.56
C ARG A 73 -13.77 10.66 6.57
N GLY A 74 -13.79 11.54 7.57
CA GLY A 74 -12.76 11.63 8.59
C GLY A 74 -12.73 10.40 9.50
N VAL A 75 -13.87 10.04 10.05
CA VAL A 75 -14.02 8.89 10.97
C VAL A 75 -13.68 7.58 10.28
N LEU A 76 -14.24 7.33 9.10
CA LEU A 76 -13.99 6.10 8.32
C LEU A 76 -12.53 6.01 7.87
N GLY A 77 -11.90 7.14 7.50
CA GLY A 77 -10.49 7.17 7.15
C GLY A 77 -9.57 6.88 8.35
N TYR A 78 -9.96 7.31 9.54
CA TYR A 78 -9.25 6.93 10.77
C TYR A 78 -9.40 5.43 11.05
N CYS A 79 -10.61 4.91 11.01
CA CYS A 79 -10.87 3.47 11.21
C CYS A 79 -10.15 2.60 10.18
N GLN A 80 -10.11 3.03 8.92
CA GLN A 80 -9.36 2.35 7.85
C GLN A 80 -7.86 2.27 8.19
N ARG A 81 -7.26 3.38 8.60
CA ARG A 81 -5.83 3.40 8.99
C ARG A 81 -5.56 2.46 10.15
N LEU A 82 -6.43 2.46 11.16
CA LEU A 82 -6.31 1.58 12.31
C LEU A 82 -6.39 0.10 11.89
N ALA A 83 -7.39 -0.26 11.08
CA ALA A 83 -7.58 -1.61 10.57
C ALA A 83 -6.42 -2.07 9.66
N SER A 84 -5.88 -1.18 8.82
CA SER A 84 -4.75 -1.49 7.95
C SER A 84 -3.46 -1.73 8.74
N HIS A 85 -3.16 -0.89 9.72
CA HIS A 85 -1.99 -1.08 10.60
C HIS A 85 -2.09 -2.34 11.45
N ASP A 86 -3.25 -2.63 12.07
CA ASP A 86 -3.45 -3.89 12.81
C ASP A 86 -3.23 -5.10 11.90
N SER A 87 -3.71 -5.03 10.67
CA SER A 87 -3.53 -6.10 9.67
C SER A 87 -2.05 -6.30 9.30
N ALA A 88 -1.29 -5.22 9.10
CA ALA A 88 0.13 -5.26 8.77
C ALA A 88 0.97 -5.85 9.91
N LEU A 89 0.79 -5.35 11.13
CA LEU A 89 1.53 -5.82 12.30
C LEU A 89 1.31 -7.31 12.57
N ARG A 90 0.07 -7.77 12.44
CA ARG A 90 -0.24 -9.20 12.63
C ARG A 90 0.26 -10.05 11.47
N ALA A 91 0.31 -9.53 10.25
CA ALA A 91 0.90 -10.23 9.11
C ALA A 91 2.41 -10.43 9.35
N ALA A 92 3.12 -9.39 9.76
CA ALA A 92 4.53 -9.45 10.11
C ALA A 92 4.81 -10.43 11.25
N ALA A 93 4.03 -10.38 12.35
CA ALA A 93 4.20 -11.29 13.48
C ALA A 93 4.01 -12.77 13.09
N ASN A 94 3.02 -13.06 12.24
CA ASN A 94 2.78 -14.45 11.78
C ASN A 94 3.83 -14.93 10.79
N ALA A 95 4.27 -14.07 9.90
CA ALA A 95 5.32 -14.42 8.95
C ALA A 95 6.62 -14.75 9.70
N ARG A 96 6.97 -13.96 10.72
CA ARG A 96 8.11 -14.27 11.62
C ARG A 96 7.93 -15.62 12.31
N THR A 97 6.76 -15.86 12.92
CA THR A 97 6.47 -17.14 13.59
C THR A 97 6.51 -18.32 12.63
N GLY A 98 5.96 -18.17 11.43
CA GLY A 98 6.00 -19.20 10.38
C GLY A 98 7.41 -19.52 9.92
N LEU A 99 8.24 -18.49 9.82
CA LEU A 99 9.65 -18.64 9.45
C LEU A 99 10.46 -19.37 10.51
N TYR A 100 10.29 -18.98 11.80
CA TYR A 100 10.95 -19.67 12.91
C TYR A 100 10.55 -21.15 13.00
N ARG A 101 9.27 -21.48 12.76
CA ARG A 101 8.82 -22.86 12.71
C ARG A 101 9.49 -23.64 11.58
N LYS A 102 9.53 -23.10 10.38
CA LYS A 102 10.21 -23.73 9.24
C LYS A 102 11.70 -23.96 9.50
N LEU A 103 12.36 -23.02 10.18
CA LEU A 103 13.76 -23.16 10.58
C LEU A 103 13.94 -24.24 11.67
N ALA A 104 13.02 -24.31 12.63
CA ALA A 104 13.07 -25.33 13.69
C ALA A 104 12.79 -26.73 13.17
N ASP A 105 11.97 -26.85 12.12
CA ASP A 105 11.64 -28.12 11.46
C ASP A 105 12.66 -28.51 10.35
N ALA A 106 13.62 -27.64 10.04
CA ALA A 106 14.63 -27.90 9.02
C ALA A 106 15.67 -28.94 9.50
N PRO A 107 16.20 -29.78 8.59
CA PRO A 107 17.28 -30.69 8.92
C PRO A 107 18.50 -29.95 9.46
N PRO A 108 19.20 -30.50 10.48
CA PRO A 108 20.37 -29.84 11.10
C PRO A 108 21.45 -29.42 10.10
N ASP A 109 21.65 -30.20 9.05
CA ASP A 109 22.67 -29.92 8.03
C ASP A 109 22.38 -28.70 7.17
N GLU A 110 21.12 -28.36 6.98
CA GLU A 110 20.70 -27.14 6.27
C GLU A 110 20.70 -25.92 7.19
N ALA A 111 20.25 -26.09 8.42
CA ALA A 111 20.21 -25.02 9.42
C ALA A 111 21.61 -24.53 9.83
N MET A 112 22.62 -25.41 9.83
CA MET A 112 24.01 -25.08 10.19
C MET A 112 24.79 -24.39 9.06
N ARG A 113 24.33 -24.42 7.81
CA ARG A 113 25.03 -23.79 6.67
C ARG A 113 24.89 -22.27 6.62
N VAL A 114 23.91 -21.71 7.29
CA VAL A 114 23.69 -20.27 7.31
C VAL A 114 23.95 -19.74 8.72
N PRO A 115 24.85 -18.76 8.89
CA PRO A 115 25.11 -18.14 10.18
C PRO A 115 23.80 -17.59 10.76
N SER A 116 23.48 -17.99 11.98
CA SER A 116 22.21 -17.65 12.64
C SER A 116 21.95 -16.14 12.72
N GLY A 117 23.02 -15.34 12.86
CA GLY A 117 22.93 -13.88 12.86
C GLY A 117 22.55 -13.30 11.49
N GLU A 118 23.04 -13.85 10.38
CA GLU A 118 22.70 -13.39 9.04
C GLU A 118 21.27 -13.73 8.64
N LEU A 119 20.76 -14.90 9.05
CA LEU A 119 19.37 -15.29 8.86
C LEU A 119 18.41 -14.30 9.55
N VAL A 120 18.65 -13.98 10.81
CA VAL A 120 17.80 -13.04 11.57
C VAL A 120 17.89 -11.63 10.99
N ALA A 121 19.08 -11.18 10.59
CA ALA A 121 19.29 -9.85 10.05
C ALA A 121 18.63 -9.66 8.67
N ARG A 122 18.62 -10.67 7.81
CA ARG A 122 18.02 -10.59 6.47
C ARG A 122 16.51 -10.84 6.47
N LEU A 123 16.04 -11.78 7.29
CA LEU A 123 14.65 -12.21 7.27
C LEU A 123 13.71 -11.27 8.03
N GLY A 124 14.19 -10.59 9.06
CA GLY A 124 13.40 -9.59 9.80
C GLY A 124 12.91 -8.45 8.90
N PRO A 125 13.79 -7.71 8.25
CA PRO A 125 13.41 -6.63 7.34
C PRO A 125 12.58 -7.09 6.14
N ALA A 126 12.87 -8.26 5.54
CA ALA A 126 12.12 -8.77 4.40
C ALA A 126 10.64 -9.07 4.73
N VAL A 127 10.37 -9.56 5.94
CA VAL A 127 9.00 -9.80 6.40
C VAL A 127 8.24 -8.50 6.65
N ASP A 128 8.91 -7.49 7.18
CA ASP A 128 8.31 -6.18 7.41
C ASP A 128 8.02 -5.47 6.08
N GLU A 129 8.90 -5.60 5.10
CA GLU A 129 8.72 -5.07 3.75
C GLU A 129 7.53 -5.72 3.03
N LEU A 130 7.33 -7.04 3.14
CA LEU A 130 6.16 -7.74 2.61
C LEU A 130 4.85 -7.24 3.25
N ALA A 131 4.84 -7.02 4.55
CA ALA A 131 3.66 -6.49 5.25
C ALA A 131 3.35 -5.04 4.83
N ASP A 132 4.37 -4.24 4.61
CA ASP A 132 4.26 -2.86 4.13
C ASP A 132 3.71 -2.81 2.68
N VAL A 133 4.19 -3.66 1.78
CA VAL A 133 3.68 -3.77 0.41
C VAL A 133 2.19 -4.10 0.40
N LEU A 134 1.73 -5.00 1.28
CA LEU A 134 0.33 -5.37 1.38
C LEU A 134 -0.58 -4.18 1.70
N VAL A 135 -0.17 -3.35 2.67
CA VAL A 135 -0.96 -2.21 3.14
C VAL A 135 -0.80 -0.99 2.24
N ARG A 136 0.41 -0.74 1.73
CA ARG A 136 0.71 0.47 0.96
C ARG A 136 0.44 0.33 -0.54
N ALA A 137 0.44 -0.89 -1.08
CA ALA A 137 0.17 -1.13 -2.50
C ALA A 137 -1.18 -1.79 -2.74
N LEU A 138 -1.42 -2.98 -2.18
CA LEU A 138 -2.60 -3.76 -2.51
C LEU A 138 -3.91 -3.11 -2.03
N LEU A 139 -3.93 -2.56 -0.81
CA LEU A 139 -5.13 -1.94 -0.26
C LEU A 139 -5.59 -0.71 -1.08
N PRO A 140 -4.72 0.27 -1.41
CA PRO A 140 -5.12 1.40 -2.24
C PRO A 140 -5.56 1.00 -3.65
N ILE A 141 -4.92 -0.01 -4.25
CA ILE A 141 -5.28 -0.50 -5.59
C ILE A 141 -6.71 -1.06 -5.58
N VAL A 142 -7.05 -1.90 -4.59
CA VAL A 142 -8.40 -2.46 -4.46
C VAL A 142 -9.44 -1.37 -4.26
N VAL A 143 -9.16 -0.42 -3.36
CA VAL A 143 -10.06 0.71 -3.08
C VAL A 143 -10.24 1.59 -4.32
N ALA A 144 -9.16 1.91 -5.02
CA ALA A 144 -9.20 2.70 -6.24
C ALA A 144 -9.96 2.00 -7.39
N ALA A 145 -9.77 0.68 -7.54
CA ALA A 145 -10.49 -0.10 -8.54
C ALA A 145 -12.00 -0.10 -8.28
N VAL A 146 -12.42 -0.36 -7.05
CA VAL A 146 -13.84 -0.36 -6.68
C VAL A 146 -14.47 1.01 -6.89
N LEU A 147 -13.82 2.07 -6.43
CA LEU A 147 -14.34 3.44 -6.59
C LEU A 147 -14.30 3.92 -8.05
N GLY A 148 -13.26 3.55 -8.79
CA GLY A 148 -13.16 3.84 -10.22
C GLY A 148 -14.29 3.20 -11.01
N CYS A 149 -14.57 1.91 -10.78
CA CYS A 149 -15.69 1.21 -11.38
C CYS A 149 -17.04 1.86 -10.99
N ALA A 150 -17.22 2.19 -9.72
CA ALA A 150 -18.43 2.85 -9.24
C ALA A 150 -18.62 4.24 -9.88
N ALA A 151 -17.56 5.04 -9.96
CA ALA A 151 -17.58 6.36 -10.58
C ALA A 151 -17.92 6.29 -12.08
N VAL A 152 -17.27 5.37 -12.81
CA VAL A 152 -17.59 5.13 -14.23
C VAL A 152 -19.04 4.69 -14.40
N GLY A 153 -19.52 3.78 -13.53
CA GLY A 153 -20.91 3.31 -13.56
C GLY A 153 -21.92 4.45 -13.35
N VAL A 154 -21.70 5.30 -12.34
CA VAL A 154 -22.58 6.46 -12.07
C VAL A 154 -22.58 7.43 -13.25
N ILE A 155 -21.40 7.75 -13.81
CA ILE A 155 -21.31 8.69 -14.94
C ILE A 155 -21.88 8.08 -16.22
N ALA A 156 -21.77 6.75 -16.42
CA ALA A 156 -22.34 6.07 -17.58
C ALA A 156 -23.87 6.19 -17.67
N VAL A 157 -24.55 6.25 -16.52
CA VAL A 157 -26.02 6.48 -16.46
C VAL A 157 -26.36 7.91 -16.91
N ILE A 158 -25.49 8.88 -16.65
CA ILE A 158 -25.72 10.29 -16.99
C ILE A 158 -25.28 10.58 -18.44
N SER A 159 -24.08 10.18 -18.80
CA SER A 159 -23.48 10.40 -20.12
C SER A 159 -22.48 9.30 -20.46
N PRO A 160 -22.83 8.39 -21.39
CA PRO A 160 -21.92 7.32 -21.82
C PRO A 160 -20.59 7.83 -22.40
N ALA A 161 -20.62 8.96 -23.11
CA ALA A 161 -19.42 9.57 -23.68
C ALA A 161 -18.45 10.05 -22.58
N ALA A 162 -18.98 10.70 -21.54
CA ALA A 162 -18.18 11.15 -20.40
C ALA A 162 -17.63 9.97 -19.60
N ALA A 163 -18.41 8.89 -19.44
CA ALA A 163 -17.96 7.66 -18.78
C ALA A 163 -16.81 7.00 -19.53
N LEU A 164 -16.84 6.98 -20.87
CA LEU A 164 -15.76 6.44 -21.68
C LEU A 164 -14.47 7.23 -21.52
N VAL A 165 -14.54 8.56 -21.55
CA VAL A 165 -13.39 9.42 -21.30
C VAL A 165 -12.81 9.18 -19.91
N LEU A 166 -13.68 9.12 -18.87
CA LEU A 166 -13.26 8.84 -17.50
C LEU A 166 -12.59 7.46 -17.40
N ALA A 167 -13.16 6.43 -18.02
CA ALA A 167 -12.61 5.08 -18.01
C ALA A 167 -11.21 5.03 -18.64
N VAL A 168 -11.02 5.71 -19.77
CA VAL A 168 -9.71 5.81 -20.45
C VAL A 168 -8.71 6.55 -19.57
N CYS A 169 -9.09 7.67 -18.96
CA CYS A 169 -8.21 8.41 -18.06
C CYS A 169 -7.81 7.58 -16.82
N LEU A 170 -8.76 6.86 -16.22
CA LEU A 170 -8.48 5.97 -15.09
C LEU A 170 -7.59 4.79 -15.49
N PHE A 171 -7.77 4.23 -16.69
CA PHE A 171 -6.92 3.16 -17.19
C PHE A 171 -5.49 3.66 -17.43
N VAL A 172 -5.32 4.80 -18.04
CA VAL A 172 -3.99 5.40 -18.25
C VAL A 172 -3.32 5.72 -16.92
N ALA A 173 -4.02 6.36 -15.99
CA ALA A 173 -3.46 6.72 -14.70
C ALA A 173 -3.24 5.52 -13.76
N GLY A 174 -4.14 4.53 -13.78
CA GLY A 174 -4.10 3.39 -12.87
C GLY A 174 -3.29 2.20 -13.37
N VAL A 175 -3.06 2.06 -14.66
CA VAL A 175 -2.36 0.93 -15.26
C VAL A 175 -1.10 1.37 -16.02
N LEU A 176 -1.25 2.28 -17.00
CA LEU A 176 -0.11 2.68 -17.81
C LEU A 176 0.95 3.44 -17.02
N ALA A 177 0.55 4.43 -16.26
CA ALA A 177 1.50 5.24 -15.49
C ALA A 177 2.31 4.41 -14.47
N PRO A 178 1.71 3.55 -13.62
CA PRO A 178 2.47 2.66 -12.74
C PRO A 178 3.34 1.65 -13.51
N ALA A 179 2.86 1.12 -14.65
CA ALA A 179 3.65 0.18 -15.45
C ALA A 179 4.91 0.82 -16.05
N VAL A 180 4.81 2.07 -16.50
CA VAL A 180 5.98 2.85 -16.98
C VAL A 180 6.91 3.18 -15.83
N ALA A 181 6.36 3.62 -14.69
CA ALA A 181 7.14 3.91 -13.50
C ALA A 181 7.88 2.67 -12.97
N ALA A 182 7.24 1.51 -12.94
CA ALA A 182 7.86 0.25 -12.55
C ALA A 182 9.03 -0.13 -13.46
N ARG A 183 8.87 0.03 -14.80
CA ARG A 183 9.96 -0.24 -15.75
C ARG A 183 11.14 0.70 -15.54
N ALA A 184 10.89 1.98 -15.29
CA ALA A 184 11.93 2.95 -15.00
C ALA A 184 12.62 2.67 -13.66
N ALA A 185 11.87 2.26 -12.63
CA ALA A 185 12.39 1.91 -11.32
C ALA A 185 13.31 0.68 -11.38
N HIS A 186 12.96 -0.36 -12.12
CA HIS A 186 13.82 -1.54 -12.28
C HIS A 186 15.22 -1.20 -12.85
N ALA A 187 15.31 -0.22 -13.73
CA ALA A 187 16.60 0.23 -14.25
C ALA A 187 17.46 0.97 -13.21
N SER A 188 16.83 1.63 -12.25
CA SER A 188 17.52 2.36 -11.16
C SER A 188 17.76 1.52 -9.91
N GLU A 189 16.94 0.50 -9.67
CA GLU A 189 17.09 -0.38 -8.50
C GLU A 189 18.39 -1.19 -8.53
N THR A 190 18.82 -1.67 -9.70
CA THR A 190 20.09 -2.40 -9.83
C THR A 190 21.28 -1.54 -9.39
N VAL A 191 21.27 -0.27 -9.73
CA VAL A 191 22.31 0.69 -9.31
C VAL A 191 22.20 1.03 -7.83
N ALA A 192 20.97 1.17 -7.32
CA ALA A 192 20.73 1.50 -5.90
C ALA A 192 21.08 0.34 -4.96
N VAL A 193 20.82 -0.90 -5.37
CA VAL A 193 21.19 -2.11 -4.61
C VAL A 193 22.71 -2.25 -4.54
N GLU A 194 23.42 -2.03 -5.66
CA GLU A 194 24.87 -2.06 -5.70
C GLU A 194 25.47 -1.00 -4.76
N HIS A 195 24.99 0.24 -4.80
CA HIS A 195 25.45 1.29 -3.91
C HIS A 195 25.12 1.04 -2.43
N ARG A 196 23.97 0.41 -2.10
CA ARG A 196 23.68 0.01 -0.73
C ARG A 196 24.63 -1.07 -0.24
N SER A 197 24.85 -2.11 -1.05
CA SER A 197 25.80 -3.19 -0.73
C SER A 197 27.21 -2.67 -0.49
N GLN A 198 27.67 -1.74 -1.32
CA GLN A 198 28.98 -1.09 -1.15
C GLN A 198 29.08 -0.26 0.13
N ARG A 199 28.03 0.52 0.46
CA ARG A 199 27.94 1.29 1.71
C ARG A 199 27.93 0.38 2.94
N ASP A 200 27.14 -0.67 2.92
CA ASP A 200 27.01 -1.60 4.04
C ASP A 200 28.32 -2.35 4.26
N THR A 201 29.00 -2.76 3.19
CA THR A 201 30.32 -3.38 3.24
C THR A 201 31.38 -2.41 3.78
N ALA A 202 31.39 -1.16 3.32
CA ALA A 202 32.32 -0.14 3.81
C ALA A 202 32.08 0.17 5.29
N SER A 203 30.81 0.27 5.70
CA SER A 203 30.43 0.51 7.10
C SER A 203 30.83 -0.66 8.02
N MET A 204 30.67 -1.90 7.57
CA MET A 204 31.11 -3.09 8.31
C MET A 204 32.62 -3.13 8.44
N LEU A 205 33.36 -2.90 7.35
CA LEU A 205 34.81 -2.84 7.36
C LEU A 205 35.32 -1.73 8.30
N ALA A 206 34.67 -0.56 8.28
CA ALA A 206 35.02 0.53 9.18
C ALA A 206 34.79 0.21 10.66
N LEU A 207 33.72 -0.52 10.98
CA LEU A 207 33.42 -0.96 12.34
C LEU A 207 34.37 -2.10 12.80
N GLU A 208 34.63 -3.07 11.94
CA GLU A 208 35.47 -4.22 12.23
C GLU A 208 36.94 -3.80 12.44
N HIS A 209 37.43 -2.85 11.65
CA HIS A 209 38.79 -2.33 11.73
C HIS A 209 38.86 -0.97 12.46
N ALA A 210 37.86 -0.59 13.22
CA ALA A 210 37.82 0.69 13.94
C ALA A 210 39.06 0.96 14.84
N PRO A 211 39.58 -0.04 15.58
CA PRO A 211 40.82 0.17 16.36
C PRO A 211 42.03 0.50 15.48
N GLU A 212 42.16 -0.20 14.37
CA GLU A 212 43.32 -0.03 13.45
C GLU A 212 43.25 1.31 12.70
N LEU A 213 42.04 1.72 12.29
CA LEU A 213 41.77 3.01 11.65
C LEU A 213 42.08 4.18 12.60
N ARG A 214 41.79 4.02 13.91
CA ARG A 214 42.14 5.02 14.92
C ARG A 214 43.64 5.13 15.13
N VAL A 215 44.35 4.01 15.21
CA VAL A 215 45.81 3.99 15.41
C VAL A 215 46.53 4.54 14.19
N SER A 216 46.02 4.26 12.98
CA SER A 216 46.61 4.77 11.71
C SER A 216 46.20 6.20 11.37
N GLY A 217 45.29 6.83 12.10
CA GLY A 217 44.79 8.19 11.85
C GLY A 217 43.91 8.33 10.59
N ARG A 218 43.47 7.23 10.00
CA ARG A 218 42.74 7.19 8.72
C ARG A 218 41.20 7.14 8.85
N VAL A 219 40.66 7.48 10.01
CA VAL A 219 39.19 7.46 10.25
C VAL A 219 38.43 8.42 9.32
N ALA A 220 39.09 9.47 8.82
CA ALA A 220 38.44 10.45 7.94
C ALA A 220 38.45 10.06 6.44
N GLU A 221 39.08 8.93 6.08
CA GLU A 221 39.19 8.45 4.69
C GLU A 221 38.14 7.38 4.36
N VAL A 222 37.38 6.89 5.35
CA VAL A 222 36.35 5.87 5.26
C VAL A 222 34.97 6.47 5.51
#